data_c1aa02cc92a371eb50e1fcb5ceb00204
#
_entry.id   c1aa02cc92a371eb50e1fcb5ceb00204
#
_cell.length_a   1.000
_cell.length_b   1.000
_cell.length_c   1.000
_cell.angle_alpha   90.00
_cell.angle_beta   90.00
_cell.angle_gamma   90.00
#
_symmetry.space_group_name_H-M   'P 1'
#
loop_
_entity.id
_entity.type
_entity.pdbx_description
1 polymer ?
#
loop_
_entity_poly.entity_id
_entity_poly.type
_entity_poly.pdbx_seq_one_letter_code
_entity_poly.pdbx_strand_id
1 'polypeptide(L)' 'MTIDKALHQHKVGLMLGFRAAVLGHLERGTEAKAALERYLALRPNLKTRDDYRSIFIPNSALADPIIEGLVKAGWEPED' A
#
# COMPACT_ATOMS: atom_id res chain seq x y z
N MET A 1 -20.53 3.15 15.96
CA MET A 1 -20.36 4.53 15.48
C MET A 1 -19.52 4.55 14.21
N THR A 2 -19.90 5.38 13.27
CA THR A 2 -19.27 5.44 11.95
C THR A 2 -17.81 5.91 11.99
N ILE A 3 -17.48 6.82 12.91
CA ILE A 3 -16.12 7.37 13.02
C ILE A 3 -15.10 6.29 13.39
N ASP A 4 -15.43 5.46 14.39
CA ASP A 4 -14.54 4.40 14.85
C ASP A 4 -14.31 3.36 13.75
N LYS A 5 -15.35 3.06 12.99
CA LYS A 5 -15.27 2.12 11.89
C LYS A 5 -14.37 2.66 10.77
N ALA A 6 -14.49 3.95 10.46
CA ALA A 6 -13.66 4.57 9.44
C ALA A 6 -12.18 4.57 9.84
N LEU A 7 -11.88 4.89 11.11
CA LEU A 7 -10.51 4.85 11.62
C LEU A 7 -9.93 3.44 11.58
N HIS A 8 -10.72 2.45 11.94
CA HIS A 8 -10.30 1.04 11.89
C HIS A 8 -9.96 0.62 10.46
N GLN A 9 -10.81 0.96 9.51
CA GLN A 9 -10.58 0.65 8.10
C GLN A 9 -9.33 1.33 7.56
N HIS A 10 -9.08 2.57 7.97
CA HIS A 10 -7.88 3.29 7.58
C HIS A 10 -6.60 2.60 8.07
N LYS A 11 -6.59 2.18 9.34
CA LYS A 11 -5.45 1.48 9.93
C LYS A 11 -5.21 0.14 9.23
N VAL A 12 -6.25 -0.61 8.97
CA VAL A 12 -6.15 -1.89 8.27
C VAL A 12 -5.60 -1.69 6.86
N GLY A 13 -6.06 -0.65 6.17
CA GLY A 13 -5.56 -0.32 4.85
C GLY A 13 -4.07 -0.04 4.84
N LEU A 14 -3.59 0.78 5.78
CA LEU A 14 -2.16 1.09 5.89
C LEU A 14 -1.34 -0.17 6.19
N MET A 15 -1.81 -1.01 7.10
CA MET A 15 -1.12 -2.25 7.46
C MET A 15 -1.00 -3.20 6.28
N LEU A 16 -2.04 -3.33 5.48
CA LEU A 16 -2.00 -4.18 4.29
C LEU A 16 -1.00 -3.68 3.27
N GLY A 17 -0.90 -2.36 3.09
CA GLY A 17 0.09 -1.77 2.20
C GLY A 17 1.51 -2.04 2.66
N PHE A 18 1.79 -1.84 3.95
CA PHE A 18 3.10 -2.13 4.52
C PHE A 18 3.44 -3.61 4.42
N ARG A 19 2.48 -4.48 4.70
CA ARG A 19 2.69 -5.93 4.61
C ARG A 19 3.05 -6.34 3.19
N ALA A 20 2.34 -5.83 2.20
CA ALA A 20 2.62 -6.12 0.80
C ALA A 20 4.04 -5.66 0.42
N ALA A 21 4.43 -4.45 0.86
CA ALA A 21 5.76 -3.92 0.58
C ALA A 21 6.87 -4.76 1.22
N VAL A 22 6.69 -5.14 2.49
CA VAL A 22 7.67 -5.97 3.20
C VAL A 22 7.82 -7.32 2.52
N LEU A 23 6.70 -7.96 2.18
CA LEU A 23 6.74 -9.25 1.50
C LEU A 23 7.37 -9.14 0.11
N GLY A 24 7.15 -8.02 -0.58
CA GLY A 24 7.81 -7.75 -1.86
C GLY A 24 9.33 -7.67 -1.71
N HIS A 25 9.81 -6.95 -0.68
CA HIS A 25 11.25 -6.85 -0.40
C HIS A 25 11.85 -8.19 0.03
N LEU A 26 11.07 -9.05 0.69
CA LEU A 26 11.51 -10.39 1.09
C LEU A 26 11.42 -11.41 -0.03
N GLU A 27 11.00 -10.98 -1.21
CA GLU A 27 10.84 -11.85 -2.39
C GLU A 27 9.84 -12.99 -2.17
N ARG A 28 8.85 -12.79 -1.33
CA ARG A 28 7.75 -13.73 -1.10
C ARG A 28 6.60 -13.40 -2.05
N GLY A 29 6.81 -13.66 -3.33
CA GLY A 29 5.95 -13.20 -4.41
C GLY A 29 4.47 -13.57 -4.26
N THR A 30 4.17 -14.82 -3.90
CA THR A 30 2.78 -15.27 -3.77
C THR A 30 2.06 -14.55 -2.63
N GLU A 31 2.70 -14.46 -1.47
CA GLU A 31 2.13 -13.76 -0.31
C GLU A 31 2.04 -12.26 -0.54
N ALA A 32 3.09 -11.70 -1.16
CA ALA A 32 3.13 -10.28 -1.48
C ALA A 32 2.00 -9.90 -2.44
N LYS A 33 1.79 -10.69 -3.47
CA LYS A 33 0.73 -10.45 -4.45
C LYS A 33 -0.65 -10.51 -3.80
N ALA A 34 -0.89 -11.50 -2.95
CA ALA A 34 -2.16 -11.63 -2.25
C ALA A 34 -2.43 -10.42 -1.35
N ALA A 35 -1.41 -9.98 -0.60
CA ALA A 35 -1.54 -8.81 0.27
C ALA A 35 -1.78 -7.54 -0.55
N LEU A 36 -1.08 -7.39 -1.68
CA LEU A 36 -1.25 -6.27 -2.58
C LEU A 36 -2.67 -6.21 -3.16
N GLU A 37 -3.20 -7.33 -3.61
CA GLU A 37 -4.56 -7.38 -4.15
C GLU A 37 -5.58 -6.93 -3.12
N ARG A 38 -5.44 -7.35 -1.88
CA ARG A 38 -6.32 -6.93 -0.80
C ARG A 38 -6.21 -5.43 -0.52
N TYR A 39 -4.97 -4.92 -0.54
CA TYR A 39 -4.72 -3.50 -0.33
C TYR A 39 -5.35 -2.65 -1.43
N LEU A 40 -5.14 -3.02 -2.69
CA LEU A 40 -5.68 -2.28 -3.82
C LEU A 40 -7.22 -2.34 -3.87
N ALA A 41 -7.82 -3.42 -3.40
CA ALA A 41 -9.27 -3.51 -3.30
C ALA A 41 -9.83 -2.49 -2.32
N LEU A 42 -9.08 -2.16 -1.25
CA LEU A 42 -9.46 -1.12 -0.29
C LEU A 42 -9.14 0.29 -0.78
N ARG A 43 -8.28 0.41 -1.77
CA ARG A 43 -7.81 1.69 -2.30
C ARG A 43 -7.91 1.73 -3.82
N PRO A 44 -9.13 1.70 -4.38
CA PRO A 44 -9.29 1.62 -5.83
C PRO A 44 -8.79 2.87 -6.58
N ASN A 45 -8.59 3.99 -5.88
CA ASN A 45 -8.10 5.23 -6.49
C ASN A 45 -6.57 5.32 -6.49
N LEU A 46 -5.88 4.31 -5.96
CA LEU A 46 -4.43 4.29 -5.91
C LEU A 46 -3.88 3.82 -7.25
N LYS A 47 -3.52 4.76 -8.12
CA LYS A 47 -3.10 4.46 -9.49
C LYS A 47 -1.66 4.85 -9.78
N THR A 48 -1.16 5.92 -9.17
CA THR A 48 0.19 6.43 -9.43
C THR A 48 1.04 6.40 -8.17
N ARG A 49 2.35 6.53 -8.34
CA ARG A 49 3.25 6.66 -7.21
C ARG A 49 2.93 7.90 -6.37
N ASP A 50 2.55 8.98 -7.02
CA ASP A 50 2.18 10.21 -6.32
C ASP A 50 0.92 10.03 -5.48
N ASP A 51 -0.04 9.23 -5.96
CA ASP A 51 -1.22 8.87 -5.16
C ASP A 51 -0.80 8.24 -3.83
N TYR A 52 0.20 7.36 -3.87
CA TYR A 52 0.70 6.72 -2.66
C TYR A 52 1.48 7.71 -1.78
N ARG A 53 2.35 8.53 -2.38
CA ARG A 53 3.13 9.53 -1.64
C ARG A 53 2.25 10.50 -0.88
N SER A 54 1.08 10.84 -1.41
CA SER A 54 0.17 11.78 -0.77
C SER A 54 -0.34 11.30 0.59
N ILE A 55 -0.31 9.99 0.85
CA ILE A 55 -0.69 9.42 2.15
C ILE A 55 0.30 9.82 3.24
N PHE A 56 1.56 10.08 2.86
CA PHE A 56 2.66 10.33 3.79
C PHE A 56 3.05 11.81 3.91
N ILE A 57 2.19 12.72 3.48
CA ILE A 57 2.46 14.15 3.64
C ILE A 57 2.48 14.49 5.15
N PRO A 58 3.50 15.26 5.65
CA PRO A 58 4.55 15.96 4.87
C PRO A 58 5.80 15.12 4.56
N ASN A 59 5.92 13.89 5.06
CA ASN A 59 7.13 13.08 4.91
C ASN A 59 7.03 12.10 3.75
N SER A 60 6.76 12.60 2.56
CA SER A 60 6.56 11.76 1.37
C SER A 60 7.79 10.90 1.01
N ALA A 61 8.98 11.31 1.44
CA ALA A 61 10.19 10.52 1.20
C ALA A 61 10.14 9.13 1.85
N LEU A 62 9.36 8.97 2.94
CA LEU A 62 9.17 7.68 3.60
C LEU A 62 8.39 6.69 2.72
N ALA A 63 7.66 7.19 1.74
CA ALA A 63 6.87 6.35 0.85
C ALA A 63 7.73 5.61 -0.18
N ASP A 64 8.88 6.16 -0.58
CA ASP A 64 9.68 5.62 -1.67
C ASP A 64 10.11 4.16 -1.47
N PRO A 65 10.69 3.76 -0.32
CA PRO A 65 11.02 2.34 -0.11
C PRO A 65 9.79 1.44 -0.05
N ILE A 66 8.66 1.96 0.42
CA ILE A 66 7.41 1.20 0.47
C ILE A 66 6.86 1.02 -0.95
N ILE A 67 6.90 2.06 -1.76
CA ILE A 67 6.50 1.99 -3.17
C ILE A 67 7.34 0.95 -3.91
N GLU A 68 8.64 0.94 -3.69
CA GLU A 68 9.53 -0.05 -4.29
C GLU A 68 9.12 -1.47 -3.91
N GLY A 69 8.80 -1.70 -2.64
CA GLY A 69 8.31 -2.99 -2.17
C GLY A 69 6.98 -3.39 -2.81
N LEU A 70 6.07 -2.43 -2.97
CA LEU A 70 4.79 -2.68 -3.63
C LEU A 70 4.99 -3.06 -5.11
N VAL A 71 5.91 -2.41 -5.79
CA VAL A 71 6.23 -2.74 -7.19
C VAL A 71 6.80 -4.16 -7.27
N LYS A 72 7.67 -4.52 -6.33
CA LYS A 72 8.20 -5.90 -6.25
C LYS A 72 7.10 -6.90 -5.96
N ALA A 73 6.04 -6.50 -5.26
CA ALA A 73 4.89 -7.35 -4.99
C ALA A 73 3.98 -7.53 -6.21
N GLY A 74 4.18 -6.72 -7.24
CA GLY A 74 3.40 -6.78 -8.46
C GLY A 74 2.58 -5.54 -8.79
N TRP A 75 2.71 -4.47 -7.99
CA TRP A 75 2.00 -3.22 -8.28
C TRP A 75 2.54 -2.57 -9.54
N GLU A 76 1.63 -2.20 -10.42
CA GLU A 76 1.96 -1.54 -11.69
C GLU A 76 1.37 -0.13 -11.69
N PRO A 77 2.07 0.86 -11.13
CA PRO A 77 1.56 2.23 -11.14
C PRO A 77 1.49 2.77 -12.57
N GLU A 78 0.52 3.65 -12.81
CA GLU A 78 0.26 4.18 -14.15
C GLU A 78 1.25 5.25 -14.61
N ASP A 79 2.05 5.78 -13.70
CA ASP A 79 3.04 6.81 -14.05
C ASP A 79 4.42 6.28 -14.44
#